data_5fb8a78659dc36571ac7f18e10891023
#
_entry.id   5fb8a78659dc36571ac7f18e10891023
#
_cell.length_a   1.000
_cell.length_b   1.000
_cell.length_c   1.000
_cell.angle_alpha   90.00
_cell.angle_beta   90.00
_cell.angle_gamma   90.00
#
_symmetry.space_group_name_H-M   'P 1'
#
loop_
_entity.id
_entity.type
_entity.pdbx_description
1 polymer ?
#
loop_
_entity_poly.entity_id
_entity_poly.type
_entity_poly.pdbx_seq_one_letter_code
_entity_poly.pdbx_strand_id
1 'polypeptide(L)'
;MAYKIVMPQLGLTMEEGSVTSWLKKPGDFVEKGEALFTVETDKIEMEVESMGKGYLGPIQVELGVKVPVGTLLAMLNDEAETAA
;
A
#
# COMPACT_ATOMS: atom_id res chain seq x y z
N MET A 1 -5.39 0.18 -16.71
CA MET A 1 -3.98 0.40 -16.40
C MET A 1 -3.72 0.09 -14.94
N ALA A 2 -2.53 -0.37 -14.64
CA ALA A 2 -2.18 -0.68 -13.27
C ALA A 2 -1.65 0.56 -12.57
N TYR A 3 -1.95 0.67 -11.28
CA TYR A 3 -1.45 1.75 -10.45
C TYR A 3 -0.53 1.15 -9.39
N LYS A 4 0.68 1.68 -9.29
CA LYS A 4 1.65 1.15 -8.32
C LYS A 4 1.41 1.76 -6.94
N ILE A 5 1.37 0.90 -5.94
CA ILE A 5 1.29 1.33 -4.55
C ILE A 5 2.68 1.17 -3.97
N VAL A 6 3.28 2.30 -3.59
CA VAL A 6 4.64 2.30 -3.06
C VAL A 6 4.63 2.86 -1.65
N MET A 7 5.71 2.58 -0.91
CA MET A 7 5.86 3.15 0.43
C MET A 7 5.94 4.67 0.31
N PRO A 8 4.95 5.40 0.84
CA PRO A 8 4.93 6.86 0.69
C PRO A 8 5.86 7.53 1.69
N GLN A 9 6.30 8.73 1.33
CA GLN A 9 7.03 9.56 2.26
C GLN A 9 6.02 10.40 3.02
N LEU A 10 5.84 10.08 4.30
CA LEU A 10 4.84 10.73 5.14
C LEU A 10 5.40 11.89 5.95
N GLY A 11 6.70 12.08 5.92
CA GLY A 11 7.34 13.20 6.61
C GLY A 11 8.60 13.59 5.86
N LEU A 12 9.08 14.81 6.12
CA LEU A 12 10.22 15.35 5.39
C LEU A 12 11.50 14.55 5.59
N THR A 13 11.66 13.94 6.76
CA THR A 13 12.86 13.18 7.07
C THR A 13 12.63 11.68 7.04
N MET A 14 11.47 11.24 6.60
CA MET A 14 11.17 9.82 6.56
C MET A 14 11.93 9.15 5.44
N GLU A 15 12.72 8.15 5.78
CA GLU A 15 13.47 7.37 4.80
C GLU A 15 12.91 5.97 4.62
N GLU A 16 12.24 5.45 5.65
CA GLU A 16 11.69 4.11 5.60
C GLU A 16 10.48 4.01 6.53
N GLY A 17 9.72 2.97 6.36
CA GLY A 17 8.58 2.68 7.23
C GLY A 17 8.20 1.23 7.09
N SER A 18 7.27 0.79 7.92
CA SER A 18 6.76 -0.56 7.84
C SER A 18 5.25 -0.55 7.72
N VAL A 19 4.72 -1.49 6.94
CA VAL A 19 3.28 -1.66 6.84
C VAL A 19 2.85 -2.53 8.01
N THR A 20 1.97 -2.03 8.84
CA THR A 20 1.53 -2.76 10.03
C THR A 20 0.26 -3.55 9.78
N SER A 21 -0.57 -3.10 8.84
CA SER A 21 -1.74 -3.88 8.45
C SER A 21 -2.25 -3.42 7.09
N TRP A 22 -2.92 -4.32 6.40
CA TRP A 22 -3.62 -4.02 5.16
C TRP A 22 -5.11 -4.00 5.45
N LEU A 23 -5.79 -2.94 5.04
CA LEU A 23 -7.21 -2.79 5.26
C LEU A 23 -8.01 -3.39 4.11
N LYS A 24 -7.34 -3.76 3.03
CA LYS A 24 -7.92 -4.45 1.88
C LYS A 24 -7.12 -5.71 1.62
N LYS A 25 -7.73 -6.67 0.95
CA LYS A 25 -7.09 -7.93 0.63
C LYS A 25 -6.85 -8.03 -0.87
N PRO A 26 -5.87 -8.83 -1.31
CA PRO A 26 -5.72 -9.08 -2.74
C PRO A 26 -7.03 -9.55 -3.33
N GLY A 27 -7.40 -8.94 -4.46
CA GLY A 27 -8.67 -9.21 -5.11
C GLY A 27 -9.78 -8.25 -4.75
N ASP A 28 -9.64 -7.48 -3.67
CA ASP A 28 -10.67 -6.53 -3.28
C ASP A 28 -10.63 -5.30 -4.18
N PHE A 29 -11.79 -4.74 -4.43
CA PHE A 29 -11.87 -3.48 -5.16
C PHE A 29 -11.58 -2.33 -4.20
N VAL A 30 -10.74 -1.41 -4.64
CA VAL A 30 -10.34 -0.24 -3.85
C VAL A 30 -10.72 0.99 -4.62
N GLU A 31 -11.38 1.93 -3.95
CA GLU A 31 -11.69 3.21 -4.56
C GLU A 31 -10.71 4.27 -4.11
N LYS A 32 -10.56 5.30 -4.93
CA LYS A 32 -9.69 6.42 -4.60
C LYS A 32 -10.17 7.05 -3.30
N GLY A 33 -9.24 7.27 -2.38
CA GLY A 33 -9.54 7.85 -1.08
C GLY A 33 -9.86 6.85 0.01
N GLU A 34 -9.99 5.57 -0.33
CA GLU A 34 -10.21 4.56 0.70
C GLU A 34 -8.92 4.25 1.44
N ALA A 35 -9.04 4.06 2.74
CA ALA A 35 -7.88 3.66 3.55
C ALA A 35 -7.43 2.28 3.08
N LEU A 36 -6.16 2.17 2.72
CA LEU A 36 -5.64 0.98 2.09
C LEU A 36 -4.76 0.17 3.02
N PHE A 37 -3.90 0.83 3.75
CA PHE A 37 -3.01 0.17 4.70
C PHE A 37 -2.53 1.16 5.75
N THR A 38 -1.93 0.63 6.83
CA THR A 38 -1.33 1.47 7.86
C THR A 38 0.18 1.34 7.81
N VAL A 39 0.84 2.46 8.03
CA VAL A 39 2.29 2.54 8.04
C VAL A 39 2.74 3.05 9.39
N GLU A 40 3.75 2.41 9.94
CA GLU A 40 4.37 2.85 11.19
C GLU A 40 5.79 3.30 10.91
N THR A 41 6.14 4.44 11.49
CA THR A 41 7.51 4.94 11.48
C THR A 41 7.98 5.05 12.92
N ASP A 42 9.20 5.53 13.14
CA ASP A 42 9.73 5.67 14.48
C ASP A 42 8.89 6.57 15.38
N LYS A 43 8.13 7.47 14.78
CA LYS A 43 7.43 8.50 15.56
C LYS A 43 5.92 8.45 15.43
N ILE A 44 5.38 7.89 14.34
CA ILE A 44 3.95 7.96 14.08
C ILE A 44 3.45 6.69 13.40
N GLU A 45 2.16 6.48 13.51
CA GLU A 45 1.46 5.46 12.75
C GLU A 45 0.32 6.16 12.02
N MET A 46 0.17 5.91 10.73
CA MET A 46 -0.83 6.58 9.92
C MET A 46 -1.47 5.61 8.94
N GLU A 47 -2.74 5.89 8.63
CA GLU A 47 -3.41 5.18 7.55
C GLU A 47 -3.08 5.86 6.24
N VAL A 48 -2.84 5.07 5.21
CA VAL A 48 -2.55 5.58 3.89
C VAL A 48 -3.73 5.27 2.99
N GLU A 49 -4.23 6.32 2.34
CA GLU A 49 -5.36 6.19 1.44
C GLU A 49 -4.89 5.86 0.03
N SER A 50 -5.74 5.18 -0.71
CA SER A 50 -5.44 4.88 -2.10
C SER A 50 -5.50 6.14 -2.94
N MET A 51 -4.51 6.31 -3.81
CA MET A 51 -4.46 7.44 -4.73
C MET A 51 -5.18 7.15 -6.03
N GLY A 52 -5.63 5.93 -6.23
CA GLY A 52 -6.36 5.55 -7.44
C GLY A 52 -7.33 4.43 -7.13
N LYS A 53 -8.05 3.98 -8.13
CA LYS A 53 -9.01 2.89 -7.96
C LYS A 53 -8.58 1.68 -8.76
N GLY A 54 -9.03 0.50 -8.32
CA GLY A 54 -8.74 -0.74 -8.99
C GLY A 54 -8.81 -1.91 -8.03
N TYR A 55 -8.43 -3.08 -8.53
CA TYR A 55 -8.41 -4.29 -7.72
C TYR A 55 -7.02 -4.49 -7.16
N LEU A 56 -6.94 -4.76 -5.85
CA LEU A 56 -5.66 -4.94 -5.19
C LEU A 56 -5.01 -6.23 -5.65
N GLY A 57 -3.79 -6.12 -6.13
CA GLY A 57 -3.00 -7.28 -6.53
C GLY A 57 -2.22 -7.87 -5.37
N PRO A 58 -1.31 -8.80 -5.64
CA PRO A 58 -0.54 -9.45 -4.59
C PRO A 58 0.29 -8.45 -3.81
N ILE A 59 0.34 -8.64 -2.50
CA ILE A 59 1.14 -7.79 -1.62
C ILE A 59 2.59 -8.26 -1.69
N GLN A 60 3.50 -7.31 -1.91
CA GLN A 60 4.91 -7.61 -2.16
C GLN A 60 5.80 -7.54 -0.93
N VAL A 61 5.26 -7.09 0.19
CA VAL A 61 6.05 -6.92 1.42
C VAL A 61 5.36 -7.58 2.58
N GLU A 62 6.13 -7.95 3.59
CA GLU A 62 5.59 -8.56 4.80
C GLU A 62 5.26 -7.48 5.82
N LEU A 63 4.26 -7.76 6.65
CA LEU A 63 3.88 -6.84 7.71
C LEU A 63 5.00 -6.73 8.73
N GLY A 64 5.22 -5.50 9.20
CA GLY A 64 6.20 -5.26 10.24
C GLY A 64 7.64 -5.13 9.76
N VAL A 65 7.88 -5.32 8.47
CA VAL A 65 9.23 -5.20 7.91
C VAL A 65 9.44 -3.79 7.41
N LYS A 66 10.52 -3.15 7.84
CA LYS A 66 10.84 -1.80 7.36
C LYS A 66 11.33 -1.86 5.93
N VAL A 67 10.80 -0.98 5.10
CA VAL A 67 11.21 -0.87 3.71
C VAL A 67 11.44 0.60 3.37
N PRO A 68 12.35 0.88 2.44
CA PRO A 68 12.61 2.27 2.05
C PRO A 68 11.42 2.90 1.35
N VAL A 69 11.32 4.21 1.46
CA VAL A 69 10.34 4.98 0.71
C VAL A 69 10.53 4.69 -0.77
N GLY A 70 9.42 4.48 -1.47
CA GLY A 70 9.47 4.14 -2.90
C GLY A 70 9.44 2.65 -3.18
N THR A 71 9.54 1.80 -2.16
CA THR A 71 9.46 0.36 -2.34
C THR A 71 8.06 -0.03 -2.82
N LEU A 72 7.99 -0.87 -3.83
CA LEU A 72 6.70 -1.34 -4.34
C LEU A 72 6.04 -2.24 -3.31
N LEU A 73 4.84 -1.88 -2.89
CA LEU A 73 4.08 -2.64 -1.90
C LEU A 73 3.06 -3.56 -2.55
N ALA A 74 2.39 -3.06 -3.56
CA ALA A 74 1.37 -3.81 -4.28
C ALA A 74 1.00 -3.02 -5.53
N MET A 75 0.03 -3.55 -6.30
CA MET A 75 -0.47 -2.83 -7.46
C MET A 75 -1.98 -2.90 -7.49
N LEU A 76 -2.60 -1.87 -8.03
CA LEU A 76 -4.02 -1.86 -8.32
C LEU A 76 -4.18 -2.12 -9.80
N ASN A 77 -5.02 -3.06 -10.15
CA ASN A 77 -5.27 -3.45 -11.53
C ASN A 77 -6.67 -3.04 -11.95
N ASP A 78 -6.85 -2.77 -13.25
CA ASP A 78 -8.16 -2.37 -13.77
C ASP A 78 -9.19 -3.50 -13.64
N GLU A 79 -8.72 -4.73 -13.66
CA GLU A 79 -9.60 -5.90 -13.56
C GLU A 79 -9.13 -6.81 -12.44
N ALA A 80 -10.07 -7.55 -11.87
CA ALA A 80 -9.72 -8.49 -10.84
C ALA A 80 -8.70 -9.50 -11.38
N GLU A 81 -7.69 -9.78 -10.56
CA GLU A 81 -6.75 -10.78 -10.92
C GLU A 81 -7.41 -12.10 -10.79
N THR A 82 -7.57 -12.77 -11.86
CA THR A 82 -8.16 -14.07 -11.78
C THR A 82 -7.13 -15.15 -11.61
N ALA A 83 -6.12 -14.88 -11.30
CA ALA A 83 -5.15 -15.70 -11.02
C ALA A 83 -4.84 -16.64 -11.57
N ALA A 84 -4.85 -16.23 -12.13
CA ALA A 84 -4.41 -17.16 -12.61
C ALA A 84 -3.39 -17.84 -12.29
#